data_178a18531f47ec15ae0d520dcfe3d900
#
_entry.id   178a18531f47ec15ae0d520dcfe3d900
#
_cell.length_a   1.000
_cell.length_b   1.000
_cell.length_c   1.000
_cell.angle_alpha   90.00
_cell.angle_beta   90.00
_cell.angle_gamma   90.00
#
_symmetry.space_group_name_H-M   'P 1'
#
loop_
_entity.id
_entity.type
_entity.pdbx_description
1 polymer ?
#
loop_
_entity_poly.entity_id
_entity_poly.type
_entity_poly.pdbx_seq_one_letter_code
_entity_poly.pdbx_strand_id
1 'polypeptide(L)'
;MDTNAHEPAIRVSMLPRDTNGHGTIFGGVLLAYIDQAGAIATRPFCNLVVTVKMNEVVFHHPVYVGDVVSFYAKVVKVGTTSISVQVTVTAERWKESGKVLKVTEAEVVYVNVGEDGRPVPIRRPASGAWA
;
A
#
# COMPACT_ATOMS: atom_id res chain seq x y z
N MET A 1 8.37 -6.69 -19.73
CA MET A 1 7.55 -6.17 -18.65
C MET A 1 8.12 -6.56 -17.30
N ASP A 2 8.16 -5.63 -16.42
CA ASP A 2 8.67 -5.89 -15.09
C ASP A 2 7.68 -6.75 -14.30
N THR A 3 8.10 -7.96 -13.92
CA THR A 3 7.25 -8.86 -13.13
C THR A 3 6.89 -8.28 -11.77
N ASN A 4 7.74 -7.41 -11.22
CA ASN A 4 7.45 -6.78 -9.93
C ASN A 4 6.22 -5.87 -9.99
N ALA A 5 5.90 -5.34 -11.16
CA ALA A 5 4.71 -4.52 -11.35
C ALA A 5 3.42 -5.32 -11.13
N HIS A 6 3.51 -6.65 -11.18
CA HIS A 6 2.37 -7.53 -11.04
C HIS A 6 2.32 -8.27 -9.71
N GLU A 7 3.31 -8.05 -8.85
CA GLU A 7 3.33 -8.67 -7.54
C GLU A 7 2.86 -7.67 -6.50
N PRO A 8 1.69 -7.91 -5.89
CA PRO A 8 1.24 -7.03 -4.83
C PRO A 8 2.06 -7.23 -3.57
N ALA A 9 2.21 -6.15 -2.80
CA ALA A 9 2.77 -6.27 -1.47
C ALA A 9 1.81 -7.03 -0.55
N ILE A 10 0.51 -6.86 -0.75
CA ILE A 10 -0.54 -7.55 0.01
C ILE A 10 -1.67 -7.92 -0.96
N ARG A 11 -2.18 -9.13 -0.79
CA ARG A 11 -3.40 -9.58 -1.47
C ARG A 11 -4.26 -10.28 -0.44
N VAL A 12 -5.52 -9.87 -0.31
CA VAL A 12 -6.36 -10.35 0.78
C VAL A 12 -7.82 -10.39 0.35
N SER A 13 -8.55 -11.40 0.84
CA SER A 13 -9.99 -11.48 0.66
C SER A 13 -10.69 -10.61 1.69
N MET A 14 -11.72 -9.89 1.25
CA MET A 14 -12.52 -9.07 2.15
C MET A 14 -13.57 -9.90 2.87
N LEU A 15 -13.64 -9.75 4.19
CA LEU A 15 -14.47 -10.56 5.06
C LEU A 15 -15.67 -9.75 5.57
N PRO A 16 -16.74 -10.43 6.06
CA PRO A 16 -17.90 -9.72 6.60
C PRO A 16 -17.54 -8.73 7.72
N ARG A 17 -16.54 -9.05 8.55
CA ARG A 17 -16.11 -8.15 9.63
C ARG A 17 -15.53 -6.84 9.13
N ASP A 18 -15.18 -6.76 7.83
CA ASP A 18 -14.57 -5.56 7.23
C ASP A 18 -15.63 -4.59 6.71
N THR A 19 -16.91 -4.90 6.83
CA THR A 19 -17.97 -4.08 6.24
C THR A 19 -18.36 -2.90 7.11
N ASN A 20 -18.95 -1.91 6.46
CA ASN A 20 -19.43 -0.68 7.09
C ASN A 20 -20.92 -0.70 7.45
N GLY A 21 -21.57 -1.86 7.37
CA GLY A 21 -23.00 -1.99 7.64
C GLY A 21 -23.89 -1.79 6.41
N HIS A 22 -23.34 -1.32 5.29
CA HIS A 22 -24.06 -1.15 4.03
C HIS A 22 -23.69 -2.23 3.01
N GLY A 23 -22.90 -3.21 3.41
CA GLY A 23 -22.46 -4.27 2.50
C GLY A 23 -21.17 -3.96 1.76
N THR A 24 -20.64 -2.76 1.87
CA THR A 24 -19.34 -2.42 1.30
C THR A 24 -18.27 -2.44 2.38
N ILE A 25 -17.02 -2.56 1.95
CA ILE A 25 -15.89 -2.61 2.87
C ILE A 25 -15.63 -1.21 3.44
N PHE A 26 -15.43 -1.17 4.74
CA PHE A 26 -15.13 0.07 5.44
C PHE A 26 -13.83 0.69 4.91
N GLY A 27 -13.88 1.98 4.56
CA GLY A 27 -12.73 2.66 3.97
C GLY A 27 -11.48 2.62 4.85
N GLY A 28 -11.66 2.67 6.16
CA GLY A 28 -10.54 2.58 7.09
C GLY A 28 -9.77 1.26 7.00
N VAL A 29 -10.44 0.16 6.67
CA VAL A 29 -9.77 -1.12 6.43
C VAL A 29 -8.84 -1.02 5.23
N LEU A 30 -9.32 -0.43 4.15
CA LEU A 30 -8.50 -0.25 2.95
C LEU A 30 -7.33 0.68 3.22
N LEU A 31 -7.54 1.77 3.96
CA LEU A 31 -6.47 2.69 4.32
C LEU A 31 -5.39 2.01 5.17
N ALA A 32 -5.81 1.14 6.10
CA ALA A 32 -4.85 0.40 6.92
C ALA A 32 -3.97 -0.52 6.06
N TYR A 33 -4.55 -1.21 5.08
CA TYR A 33 -3.79 -2.06 4.18
C TYR A 33 -2.90 -1.23 3.24
N ILE A 34 -3.36 -0.08 2.78
CA ILE A 34 -2.54 0.83 1.97
C ILE A 34 -1.28 1.21 2.75
N ASP A 35 -1.46 1.57 4.02
CA ASP A 35 -0.33 1.96 4.87
C ASP A 35 0.63 0.80 5.08
N GLN A 36 0.12 -0.40 5.36
CA GLN A 36 0.96 -1.59 5.53
C GLN A 36 1.70 -1.94 4.25
N ALA A 37 1.03 -1.91 3.11
CA ALA A 37 1.64 -2.24 1.83
C ALA A 37 2.78 -1.27 1.50
N GLY A 38 2.56 0.02 1.74
CA GLY A 38 3.58 1.03 1.54
C GLY A 38 4.79 0.80 2.44
N ALA A 39 4.55 0.49 3.70
CA ALA A 39 5.63 0.22 4.65
C ALA A 39 6.45 -1.01 4.24
N ILE A 40 5.78 -2.05 3.73
CA ILE A 40 6.47 -3.24 3.24
C ILE A 40 7.45 -2.86 2.12
N ALA A 41 7.04 -1.99 1.21
CA ALA A 41 7.90 -1.57 0.10
C ALA A 41 9.13 -0.79 0.56
N THR A 42 9.13 -0.22 1.76
CA THR A 42 10.29 0.51 2.27
C THR A 42 11.39 -0.39 2.83
N ARG A 43 11.13 -1.69 3.02
CA ARG A 43 12.06 -2.58 3.71
C ARG A 43 13.46 -2.65 3.12
N PRO A 44 13.66 -2.59 1.79
CA PRO A 44 15.02 -2.55 1.24
C PRO A 44 15.82 -1.31 1.65
N PHE A 45 15.14 -0.24 2.08
CA PHE A 45 15.75 1.06 2.38
C PHE A 45 15.81 1.35 3.88
N CYS A 46 14.86 0.83 4.64
CA CYS A 46 14.61 1.26 6.02
C CYS A 46 14.38 0.06 6.91
N ASN A 47 14.83 0.16 8.17
CA ASN A 47 14.53 -0.87 9.17
C ASN A 47 13.21 -0.60 9.87
N LEU A 48 12.95 0.66 10.17
CA LEU A 48 11.75 1.06 10.90
C LEU A 48 11.26 2.38 10.32
N VAL A 49 9.99 2.41 9.95
CA VAL A 49 9.39 3.64 9.42
C VAL A 49 8.16 4.01 10.22
N VAL A 50 7.87 5.31 10.24
CA VAL A 50 6.60 5.82 10.72
C VAL A 50 5.92 6.55 9.58
N THR A 51 4.61 6.45 9.53
CA THR A 51 3.79 7.12 8.52
C THR A 51 3.62 8.58 8.93
N VAL A 52 3.96 9.50 8.06
CA VAL A 52 3.81 10.93 8.36
C VAL A 52 2.76 11.61 7.51
N LYS A 53 2.42 11.02 6.35
CA LYS A 53 1.46 11.66 5.45
C LYS A 53 0.91 10.65 4.48
N MET A 54 -0.39 10.76 4.22
CA MET A 54 -1.04 10.07 3.13
C MET A 54 -1.75 11.14 2.32
N ASN A 55 -1.44 11.21 1.02
CA ASN A 55 -2.06 12.19 0.16
C ASN A 55 -3.54 11.89 -0.02
N GLU A 56 -4.26 12.81 -0.62
CA GLU A 56 -5.68 12.65 -0.88
C GLU A 56 -5.99 11.29 -1.48
N VAL A 57 -6.91 10.57 -0.86
CA VAL A 57 -7.32 9.23 -1.32
C VAL A 57 -8.79 9.31 -1.73
N VAL A 58 -9.04 8.93 -2.99
CA VAL A 58 -10.41 8.89 -3.52
C VAL A 58 -10.69 7.46 -3.94
N PHE A 59 -11.77 6.88 -3.40
CA PHE A 59 -12.19 5.54 -3.78
C PHE A 59 -13.14 5.65 -4.97
N HIS A 60 -12.71 5.11 -6.10
CA HIS A 60 -13.46 5.21 -7.36
C HIS A 60 -14.52 4.12 -7.52
N HIS A 61 -14.37 3.02 -6.78
CA HIS A 61 -15.29 1.90 -6.80
C HIS A 61 -15.46 1.34 -5.40
N PRO A 62 -16.67 0.89 -5.04
CA PRO A 62 -16.85 0.21 -3.77
C PRO A 62 -16.17 -1.17 -3.80
N VAL A 63 -15.78 -1.64 -2.64
CA VAL A 63 -15.24 -2.98 -2.45
C VAL A 63 -16.27 -3.76 -1.62
N TYR A 64 -16.50 -5.01 -2.00
CA TYR A 64 -17.52 -5.85 -1.37
C TYR A 64 -16.90 -7.05 -0.69
N VAL A 65 -17.68 -7.65 0.22
CA VAL A 65 -17.31 -8.94 0.84
C VAL A 65 -17.07 -9.96 -0.25
N GLY A 66 -15.99 -10.72 -0.13
CA GLY A 66 -15.61 -11.72 -1.11
C GLY A 66 -14.71 -11.21 -2.21
N ASP A 67 -14.59 -9.89 -2.37
CA ASP A 67 -13.61 -9.34 -3.33
C ASP A 67 -12.20 -9.69 -2.88
N VAL A 68 -11.34 -10.00 -3.84
CA VAL A 68 -9.91 -10.16 -3.59
C VAL A 68 -9.25 -8.82 -3.92
N VAL A 69 -8.66 -8.21 -2.91
CA VAL A 69 -8.07 -6.88 -3.04
C VAL A 69 -6.56 -6.99 -3.03
N SER A 70 -5.92 -6.37 -4.00
CA SER A 70 -4.47 -6.38 -4.14
C SER A 70 -3.93 -4.97 -3.99
N PHE A 71 -2.85 -4.85 -3.23
CA PHE A 71 -2.20 -3.58 -2.93
C PHE A 71 -0.79 -3.63 -3.49
N TYR A 72 -0.57 -2.89 -4.57
CA TYR A 72 0.72 -2.81 -5.26
C TYR A 72 1.45 -1.58 -4.76
N ALA A 73 2.67 -1.74 -4.30
CA ALA A 73 3.43 -0.64 -3.72
C ALA A 73 4.73 -0.45 -4.47
N LYS A 74 5.04 0.81 -4.78
CA LYS A 74 6.25 1.17 -5.51
C LYS A 74 6.88 2.39 -4.87
N VAL A 75 8.16 2.29 -4.51
CA VAL A 75 8.91 3.43 -4.01
C VAL A 75 9.10 4.41 -5.17
N VAL A 76 8.70 5.67 -4.97
CA VAL A 76 8.77 6.69 -6.01
C VAL A 76 9.76 7.81 -5.68
N LYS A 77 10.14 7.95 -4.41
CA LYS A 77 11.09 8.99 -4.02
C LYS A 77 11.78 8.58 -2.71
N VAL A 78 13.09 8.76 -2.68
CA VAL A 78 13.87 8.55 -1.46
C VAL A 78 14.58 9.86 -1.13
N GLY A 79 14.25 10.44 0.02
CA GLY A 79 14.91 11.64 0.54
C GLY A 79 16.00 11.26 1.55
N THR A 80 16.42 12.23 2.34
CA THR A 80 17.44 11.98 3.37
C THR A 80 16.89 11.08 4.50
N THR A 81 15.72 11.42 5.04
CA THR A 81 15.07 10.64 6.09
C THR A 81 13.68 10.19 5.68
N SER A 82 13.12 10.71 4.59
CA SER A 82 11.78 10.39 4.14
C SER A 82 11.80 9.49 2.91
N ILE A 83 10.74 8.73 2.73
CA ILE A 83 10.57 7.85 1.58
C ILE A 83 9.09 7.86 1.20
N SER A 84 8.84 8.04 -0.10
CA SER A 84 7.47 8.10 -0.63
C SER A 84 7.19 6.84 -1.43
N VAL A 85 6.02 6.28 -1.21
CA VAL A 85 5.58 5.05 -1.87
C VAL A 85 4.22 5.29 -2.48
N GLN A 86 4.08 4.91 -3.75
CA GLN A 86 2.77 4.91 -4.39
C GLN A 86 2.14 3.53 -4.23
N VAL A 87 0.91 3.50 -3.74
CA VAL A 87 0.15 2.27 -3.56
C VAL A 87 -1.06 2.32 -4.48
N THR A 88 -1.18 1.30 -5.32
CA THR A 88 -2.32 1.12 -6.23
C THR A 88 -3.16 -0.04 -5.72
N VAL A 89 -4.47 0.15 -5.62
CA VAL A 89 -5.38 -0.84 -5.05
C VAL A 89 -6.33 -1.31 -6.14
N THR A 90 -6.40 -2.62 -6.34
CA THR A 90 -7.33 -3.24 -7.27
C THR A 90 -8.22 -4.24 -6.53
N ALA A 91 -9.42 -4.45 -7.04
CA ALA A 91 -10.34 -5.45 -6.50
C ALA A 91 -10.81 -6.35 -7.63
N GLU A 92 -10.75 -7.65 -7.37
CA GLU A 92 -11.33 -8.65 -8.28
C GLU A 92 -12.63 -9.14 -7.66
N ARG A 93 -13.73 -9.01 -8.41
CA ARG A 93 -15.06 -9.46 -7.97
C ARG A 93 -15.14 -10.97 -7.98
N TRP A 94 -15.61 -11.55 -6.89
CA TRP A 94 -15.71 -13.01 -6.84
C TRP A 94 -16.78 -13.56 -7.78
N LYS A 95 -17.85 -12.80 -8.04
CA LYS A 95 -18.93 -13.21 -8.93
C LYS A 95 -18.58 -13.03 -10.41
N GLU A 96 -17.60 -12.20 -10.69
CA GLU A 96 -17.17 -11.90 -12.06
C GLU A 96 -15.68 -12.17 -12.14
N SER A 97 -15.34 -13.46 -12.09
CA SER A 97 -13.95 -13.90 -12.09
C SER A 97 -13.19 -13.29 -13.26
N GLY A 98 -12.03 -12.73 -12.97
CA GLY A 98 -11.20 -12.06 -13.96
C GLY A 98 -11.53 -10.59 -14.16
N LYS A 99 -12.63 -10.09 -13.61
CA LYS A 99 -12.93 -8.67 -13.68
C LYS A 99 -12.21 -7.94 -12.54
N VAL A 100 -11.23 -7.15 -12.90
CA VAL A 100 -10.42 -6.40 -11.95
C VAL A 100 -10.69 -4.91 -12.12
N LEU A 101 -10.99 -4.24 -11.02
CA LEU A 101 -11.25 -2.81 -11.00
C LEU A 101 -10.15 -2.10 -10.21
N LYS A 102 -9.71 -0.96 -10.71
CA LYS A 102 -8.82 -0.09 -9.94
C LYS A 102 -9.67 0.69 -8.95
N VAL A 103 -9.47 0.42 -7.67
CA VAL A 103 -10.26 1.03 -6.60
C VAL A 103 -9.74 2.41 -6.26
N THR A 104 -8.44 2.53 -6.07
CA THR A 104 -7.81 3.80 -5.73
C THR A 104 -6.30 3.70 -5.90
N GLU A 105 -5.66 4.84 -5.75
CA GLU A 105 -4.22 4.90 -5.55
C GLU A 105 -3.91 6.02 -4.56
N ALA A 106 -2.83 5.87 -3.84
CA ALA A 106 -2.42 6.81 -2.81
C ALA A 106 -0.92 6.90 -2.78
N GLU A 107 -0.41 8.07 -2.42
CA GLU A 107 0.99 8.24 -2.11
C GLU A 107 1.13 8.37 -0.61
N VAL A 108 1.96 7.54 -0.01
CA VAL A 108 2.20 7.54 1.43
C VAL A 108 3.64 7.93 1.67
N VAL A 109 3.85 8.86 2.59
CA VAL A 109 5.19 9.31 2.96
C VAL A 109 5.53 8.78 4.34
N TYR A 110 6.69 8.15 4.44
CA TYR A 110 7.22 7.59 5.68
C TYR A 110 8.52 8.28 6.03
N VAL A 111 8.86 8.24 7.30
CA VAL A 111 10.17 8.70 7.79
C VAL A 111 10.87 7.53 8.44
N ASN A 112 12.11 7.33 8.04
CA ASN A 112 12.98 6.32 8.65
C ASN A 112 13.38 6.80 10.05
N VAL A 113 13.15 5.98 11.06
CA VAL A 113 13.44 6.34 12.44
C VAL A 113 14.32 5.30 13.11
N GLY A 114 15.04 5.75 14.13
CA GLY A 114 15.79 4.86 15.00
C GLY A 114 14.92 4.33 16.13
N GLU A 115 15.52 3.54 17.01
CA GLU A 115 14.81 2.96 18.15
C GLU A 115 14.24 4.04 19.08
N ASP A 116 14.85 5.21 19.12
CA ASP A 116 14.38 6.34 19.93
C ASP A 116 13.25 7.13 19.24
N GLY A 117 12.85 6.72 18.04
CA GLY A 117 11.81 7.39 17.28
C GLY A 117 12.26 8.63 16.53
N ARG A 118 13.55 8.97 16.58
CA ARG A 118 14.05 10.14 15.86
C ARG A 118 14.41 9.79 14.43
N PRO A 119 14.25 10.75 13.48
CA PRO A 119 14.62 10.52 12.10
C PRO A 119 16.08 10.11 11.95
N VAL A 120 16.32 9.13 11.08
CA VAL A 120 17.64 8.61 10.78
C VAL A 120 17.80 8.60 9.27
N PRO A 121 18.98 8.98 8.74
CA PRO A 121 19.20 8.94 7.29
C PRO A 121 18.96 7.56 6.70
N ILE A 122 18.34 7.56 5.54
CA ILE A 122 18.04 6.33 4.81
C ILE A 122 19.31 5.87 4.11
N ARG A 123 19.61 4.57 4.26
CA ARG A 123 20.68 3.96 3.48
C ARG A 123 20.11 3.46 2.18
N ARG A 124 20.70 3.92 1.08
CA ARG A 124 20.30 3.38 -0.21
C ARG A 124 20.84 1.98 -0.36
N PRO A 125 20.03 1.05 -0.88
CA PRO A 125 20.51 -0.30 -1.11
C PRO A 125 21.63 -0.31 -2.14
N ALA A 126 22.34 -1.42 -2.21
CA ALA A 126 23.32 -1.62 -3.26
C ALA A 126 22.68 -1.45 -4.62
N SER A 127 23.50 -1.11 -5.63
CA SER A 127 23.06 -0.83 -6.98
C SER A 127 22.01 -1.83 -7.46
N GLY A 128 20.92 -1.31 -8.01
CA GLY A 128 19.88 -2.10 -8.63
C GLY A 128 18.85 -2.70 -7.69
N ALA A 129 19.00 -2.53 -6.39
CA ALA A 129 18.12 -3.20 -5.42
C ALA A 129 16.67 -2.72 -5.47
N TRP A 130 16.42 -1.57 -6.05
CA TRP A 130 15.08 -1.01 -6.13
C TRP A 130 14.62 -0.73 -7.56
N ALA A 131 15.33 -1.25 -8.46
CA ALA A 131 14.99 -1.14 -9.87
C ALA A 131 13.75 -2.00 -10.18
#